data_f3e370e984ac78aeddd22b36c6e98f2b
#
_entry.id   f3e370e984ac78aeddd22b36c6e98f2b
#
_cell.length_a   1.000
_cell.length_b   1.000
_cell.length_c   1.000
_cell.angle_alpha   90.00
_cell.angle_beta   90.00
_cell.angle_gamma   90.00
#
_symmetry.space_group_name_H-M   'P 1'
#
loop_
_entity.id
_entity.type
_entity.pdbx_description
1 polymer ?
#
loop_
_entity_poly.entity_id
_entity_poly.type
_entity_poly.pdbx_seq_one_letter_code
_entity_poly.pdbx_strand_id
1 'polypeptide(L)'
;MIAGGNLLKPDIVNSDYILYLGAYPGHSGKPMQAIARQAAIRASEKKLKFDVVDPVLAGGAVTPVGHQTRWVPIRPTTDAAFAMGVMRWMVENNRVNYEYLGAPNLAAARAKGFNSWTNAAHLVVDDPDHPNHKRLLRPQDLGLSGPAPDPALPAAAKPPEAFVVISAVDGQPVRHDATPAANLFYSGEVTDAGGKPVKVKTAFALLRESLFAASAADYAKICGIPEAKIAEIVAELSGHGTRTGVDGMGNIAASNGVDAEFALYLLS
;
A
#
# COMPACT_ATOMS: atom_id res chain seq x y z
N MET A 1 9.67 -8.81 -7.93
CA MET A 1 9.83 -8.65 -6.46
C MET A 1 9.62 -7.17 -6.16
N ILE A 2 8.49 -6.83 -5.57
CA ILE A 2 8.02 -5.44 -5.44
C ILE A 2 8.67 -4.73 -4.25
N ALA A 3 8.87 -5.44 -3.16
CA ALA A 3 9.40 -4.88 -1.91
C ALA A 3 10.89 -5.13 -1.66
N GLY A 4 11.65 -5.51 -2.70
CA GLY A 4 13.09 -5.76 -2.58
C GLY A 4 13.49 -7.03 -1.82
N GLY A 5 12.55 -7.79 -1.30
CA GLY A 5 12.80 -9.05 -0.60
C GLY A 5 11.54 -9.86 -0.39
N ASN A 6 11.64 -11.17 -0.54
CA ASN A 6 10.53 -12.11 -0.34
C ASN A 6 10.41 -12.63 1.10
N LEU A 7 11.19 -12.09 2.02
CA LEU A 7 11.23 -12.51 3.43
C LEU A 7 10.80 -11.42 4.41
N LEU A 8 10.24 -10.32 3.91
CA LEU A 8 9.70 -9.28 4.77
C LEU A 8 8.47 -9.83 5.49
N LYS A 9 8.44 -9.65 6.80
CA LYS A 9 7.37 -10.08 7.70
C LYS A 9 7.01 -8.95 8.65
N PRO A 10 5.77 -8.89 9.13
CA PRO A 10 5.38 -7.93 10.15
C PRO A 10 6.27 -8.03 11.38
N ASP A 11 6.55 -6.90 12.00
CA ASP A 11 7.25 -6.84 13.29
C ASP A 11 6.30 -7.28 14.42
N ILE A 12 6.25 -8.57 14.66
CA ILE A 12 5.36 -9.17 15.67
C ILE A 12 5.68 -8.67 17.08
N VAL A 13 6.93 -8.33 17.35
CA VAL A 13 7.35 -7.90 18.69
C VAL A 13 6.75 -6.54 19.04
N ASN A 14 6.61 -5.67 18.06
CA ASN A 14 6.12 -4.31 18.26
C ASN A 14 4.69 -4.06 17.78
N SER A 15 4.08 -5.01 17.03
CA SER A 15 2.71 -4.86 16.55
C SER A 15 1.67 -5.14 17.64
N ASP A 16 0.56 -4.43 17.61
CA ASP A 16 -0.63 -4.69 18.44
C ASP A 16 -1.70 -5.43 17.65
N TYR A 17 -1.66 -5.31 16.32
CA TYR A 17 -2.57 -5.99 15.41
C TYR A 17 -1.84 -6.47 14.14
N ILE A 18 -2.19 -7.66 13.67
CA ILE A 18 -1.72 -8.20 12.39
C ILE A 18 -2.88 -8.83 11.62
N LEU A 19 -2.97 -8.48 10.33
CA LEU A 19 -3.86 -9.12 9.38
C LEU A 19 -3.07 -10.18 8.59
N TYR A 20 -3.44 -11.44 8.75
CA TYR A 20 -2.91 -12.55 7.96
C TYR A 20 -3.86 -12.89 6.82
N LEU A 21 -3.38 -12.85 5.59
CA LEU A 21 -4.14 -13.16 4.39
C LEU A 21 -3.52 -14.38 3.70
N GLY A 22 -4.16 -15.54 3.80
CA GLY A 22 -3.60 -16.80 3.31
C GLY A 22 -2.29 -17.20 3.98
N ALA A 23 -2.06 -16.76 5.22
CA ALA A 23 -0.86 -17.02 5.99
C ALA A 23 -1.21 -17.31 7.46
N TYR A 24 -0.39 -18.15 8.11
CA TYR A 24 -0.62 -18.54 9.50
C TYR A 24 0.67 -18.45 10.31
N PRO A 25 0.66 -17.80 11.47
CA PRO A 25 1.82 -17.82 12.37
C PRO A 25 2.07 -19.25 12.85
N GLY A 26 3.26 -19.77 12.55
CA GLY A 26 3.69 -21.11 12.96
C GLY A 26 3.36 -22.26 12.02
N HIS A 27 2.62 -22.03 10.93
CA HIS A 27 2.25 -23.09 10.01
C HIS A 27 2.72 -22.86 8.57
N SER A 28 2.81 -21.59 8.14
CA SER A 28 3.17 -21.22 6.77
C SER A 28 4.64 -20.82 6.66
N GLY A 29 5.49 -21.74 6.20
CA GLY A 29 6.87 -21.44 5.85
C GLY A 29 7.83 -21.15 7.02
N LYS A 30 9.13 -21.16 6.71
CA LYS A 30 10.19 -21.09 7.73
C LYS A 30 10.17 -19.83 8.62
N PRO A 31 10.03 -18.60 8.08
CA PRO A 31 10.00 -17.41 8.95
C PRO A 31 8.83 -17.42 9.93
N MET A 32 7.68 -17.95 9.52
CA MET A 32 6.48 -18.02 10.34
C MET A 32 6.63 -18.94 11.54
N GLN A 33 7.39 -20.03 11.41
CA GLN A 33 7.68 -20.93 12.53
C GLN A 33 8.55 -20.25 13.59
N ALA A 34 9.56 -19.48 13.18
CA ALA A 34 10.45 -18.78 14.11
C ALA A 34 9.71 -17.72 14.93
N ILE A 35 8.74 -17.03 14.34
CA ILE A 35 7.98 -15.97 14.98
C ILE A 35 6.72 -16.45 15.71
N ALA A 36 6.26 -17.67 15.45
CA ALA A 36 5.05 -18.24 16.07
C ALA A 36 5.08 -18.21 17.60
N ARG A 37 6.21 -18.51 18.19
CA ARG A 37 6.38 -18.47 19.66
C ARG A 37 6.16 -17.06 20.20
N GLN A 38 6.72 -16.05 19.55
CA GLN A 38 6.54 -14.65 19.98
C GLN A 38 5.09 -14.20 19.80
N ALA A 39 4.45 -14.56 18.69
CA ALA A 39 3.04 -14.30 18.46
C ALA A 39 2.17 -14.93 19.55
N ALA A 40 2.42 -16.20 19.90
CA ALA A 40 1.69 -16.91 20.95
C ALA A 40 1.86 -16.26 22.32
N ILE A 41 3.07 -15.87 22.72
CA ILE A 41 3.35 -15.19 23.99
C ILE A 41 2.59 -13.87 24.03
N ARG A 42 2.75 -13.01 23.03
CA ARG A 42 2.10 -11.69 23.01
C ARG A 42 0.57 -11.77 22.96
N ALA A 43 0.04 -12.76 22.24
CA ALA A 43 -1.40 -12.97 22.21
C ALA A 43 -1.92 -13.49 23.54
N SER A 44 -1.21 -14.40 24.24
CA SER A 44 -1.58 -14.86 25.59
C SER A 44 -1.54 -13.72 26.62
N GLU A 45 -0.65 -12.75 26.45
CA GLU A 45 -0.57 -11.52 27.25
C GLU A 45 -1.61 -10.46 26.83
N LYS A 46 -2.45 -10.75 25.84
CA LYS A 46 -3.43 -9.82 25.23
C LYS A 46 -2.79 -8.54 24.63
N LYS A 47 -1.53 -8.63 24.24
CA LYS A 47 -0.77 -7.53 23.61
C LYS A 47 -0.77 -7.58 22.10
N LEU A 48 -1.25 -8.67 21.49
CA LEU A 48 -1.35 -8.85 20.05
C LEU A 48 -2.70 -9.48 19.72
N LYS A 49 -3.45 -8.83 18.87
CA LYS A 49 -4.63 -9.39 18.20
C LYS A 49 -4.29 -9.71 16.75
N PHE A 50 -4.98 -10.64 16.14
CA PHE A 50 -4.89 -10.82 14.70
C PHE A 50 -6.12 -11.46 14.07
N ASP A 51 -6.33 -11.15 12.82
CA ASP A 51 -7.30 -11.80 11.95
C ASP A 51 -6.59 -12.72 10.98
N VAL A 52 -7.18 -13.90 10.77
CA VAL A 52 -6.77 -14.83 9.73
C VAL A 52 -7.86 -14.87 8.68
N VAL A 53 -7.53 -14.34 7.52
CA VAL A 53 -8.40 -14.31 6.33
C VAL A 53 -7.97 -15.45 5.42
N ASP A 54 -8.73 -16.51 5.40
CA ASP A 54 -8.39 -17.73 4.66
C ASP A 54 -9.65 -18.58 4.46
N PRO A 55 -9.83 -19.25 3.33
CA PRO A 55 -10.95 -20.18 3.12
C PRO A 55 -11.04 -21.30 4.16
N VAL A 56 -9.91 -21.71 4.72
CA VAL A 56 -9.81 -22.82 5.66
C VAL A 56 -9.04 -22.38 6.90
N LEU A 57 -9.61 -22.61 8.08
CA LEU A 57 -8.89 -22.41 9.34
C LEU A 57 -7.99 -23.61 9.63
N ALA A 58 -6.71 -23.51 9.31
CA ALA A 58 -5.74 -24.55 9.63
C ALA A 58 -5.44 -24.61 11.15
N GLY A 59 -5.21 -25.82 11.68
CA GLY A 59 -5.02 -26.06 13.12
C GLY A 59 -3.92 -25.23 13.78
N GLY A 60 -2.87 -24.89 13.04
CA GLY A 60 -1.77 -24.05 13.52
C GLY A 60 -2.19 -22.62 13.88
N ALA A 61 -3.25 -22.08 13.29
CA ALA A 61 -3.75 -20.75 13.62
C ALA A 61 -4.54 -20.72 14.94
N VAL A 62 -5.11 -21.85 15.33
CA VAL A 62 -5.94 -21.96 16.54
C VAL A 62 -5.09 -22.20 17.77
N THR A 63 -4.02 -22.97 17.65
CA THR A 63 -3.24 -23.48 18.78
C THR A 63 -2.43 -22.42 19.52
N PRO A 64 -1.71 -21.48 18.85
CA PRO A 64 -0.87 -20.52 19.56
C PRO A 64 -1.64 -19.37 20.21
N VAL A 65 -2.85 -19.08 19.77
CA VAL A 65 -3.48 -17.77 19.99
C VAL A 65 -4.98 -17.81 20.28
N GLY A 66 -5.62 -18.96 20.17
CA GLY A 66 -6.98 -19.25 20.62
C GLY A 66 -7.97 -18.08 20.53
N HIS A 67 -8.20 -17.43 21.63
CA HIS A 67 -9.21 -16.38 21.81
C HIS A 67 -8.80 -14.98 21.31
N GLN A 68 -7.57 -14.80 20.82
CA GLN A 68 -7.11 -13.53 20.24
C GLN A 68 -7.15 -13.56 18.70
N THR A 69 -7.55 -14.69 18.12
CA THR A 69 -7.67 -14.86 16.66
C THR A 69 -9.11 -14.76 16.23
N ARG A 70 -9.40 -13.98 15.21
CA ARG A 70 -10.66 -14.04 14.49
C ARG A 70 -10.40 -14.68 13.13
N TRP A 71 -11.26 -15.61 12.75
CA TRP A 71 -11.24 -16.23 11.43
C TRP A 71 -12.26 -15.58 10.51
N VAL A 72 -11.82 -15.22 9.31
CA VAL A 72 -12.65 -14.63 8.26
C VAL A 72 -12.58 -15.54 7.04
N PRO A 73 -13.57 -16.41 6.83
CA PRO A 73 -13.60 -17.35 5.72
C PRO A 73 -13.99 -16.64 4.43
N ILE A 74 -13.01 -16.31 3.59
CA ILE A 74 -13.28 -15.78 2.25
C ILE A 74 -13.37 -16.89 1.20
N ARG A 75 -14.01 -16.62 0.08
CA ARG A 75 -13.97 -17.53 -1.07
C ARG A 75 -12.55 -17.63 -1.59
N PRO A 76 -12.08 -18.82 -2.02
CA PRO A 76 -10.78 -18.97 -2.65
C PRO A 76 -10.58 -17.97 -3.80
N THR A 77 -9.36 -17.46 -3.98
CA THR A 77 -8.96 -16.54 -5.06
C THR A 77 -9.58 -15.13 -5.01
N THR A 78 -10.20 -14.74 -3.91
CA THR A 78 -10.82 -13.41 -3.75
C THR A 78 -10.00 -12.43 -2.93
N ASP A 79 -8.73 -12.73 -2.69
CA ASP A 79 -7.79 -11.92 -1.87
C ASP A 79 -7.65 -10.49 -2.38
N ALA A 80 -7.54 -10.31 -3.72
CA ALA A 80 -7.48 -8.98 -4.32
C ALA A 80 -8.77 -8.19 -4.05
N ALA A 81 -9.94 -8.80 -4.21
CA ALA A 81 -11.21 -8.16 -3.92
C ALA A 81 -11.35 -7.82 -2.44
N PHE A 82 -10.85 -8.67 -1.54
CA PHE A 82 -10.82 -8.40 -0.12
C PHE A 82 -9.96 -7.18 0.19
N ALA A 83 -8.71 -7.12 -0.30
CA ALA A 83 -7.81 -5.98 -0.11
C ALA A 83 -8.40 -4.68 -0.68
N MET A 84 -9.01 -4.75 -1.88
CA MET A 84 -9.71 -3.61 -2.49
C MET A 84 -10.90 -3.15 -1.64
N GLY A 85 -11.68 -4.05 -1.08
CA GLY A 85 -12.79 -3.75 -0.19
C GLY A 85 -12.34 -3.06 1.11
N VAL A 86 -11.25 -3.54 1.70
CA VAL A 86 -10.62 -2.93 2.88
C VAL A 86 -10.14 -1.52 2.56
N MET A 87 -9.35 -1.33 1.49
CA MET A 87 -8.88 -0.01 1.06
C MET A 87 -10.03 0.93 0.69
N ARG A 88 -11.06 0.42 -0.02
CA ARG A 88 -12.28 1.19 -0.36
C ARG A 88 -12.94 1.75 0.89
N TRP A 89 -13.14 0.91 1.91
CA TRP A 89 -13.75 1.31 3.17
C TRP A 89 -12.87 2.31 3.93
N MET A 90 -11.54 2.11 3.95
CA MET A 90 -10.59 3.05 4.57
C MET A 90 -10.68 4.44 3.95
N VAL A 91 -10.68 4.53 2.62
CA VAL A 91 -10.74 5.82 1.90
C VAL A 91 -12.10 6.48 2.13
N GLU A 92 -13.21 5.73 2.06
CA GLU A 92 -14.56 6.25 2.23
C GLU A 92 -14.82 6.79 3.65
N ASN A 93 -14.22 6.16 4.65
CA ASN A 93 -14.40 6.52 6.05
C ASN A 93 -13.24 7.35 6.63
N ASN A 94 -12.39 7.91 5.76
CA ASN A 94 -11.28 8.78 6.14
C ASN A 94 -10.31 8.12 7.15
N ARG A 95 -9.99 6.84 6.93
CA ARG A 95 -9.08 6.03 7.76
C ARG A 95 -7.70 5.84 7.13
N VAL A 96 -7.30 6.78 6.27
CA VAL A 96 -6.03 6.79 5.55
C VAL A 96 -5.14 7.90 6.10
N ASN A 97 -3.86 7.66 6.22
CA ASN A 97 -2.89 8.69 6.58
C ASN A 97 -2.52 9.53 5.35
N TYR A 98 -3.37 10.52 5.03
CA TYR A 98 -3.15 11.40 3.87
C TYR A 98 -1.91 12.28 4.02
N GLU A 99 -1.46 12.57 5.23
CA GLU A 99 -0.24 13.32 5.46
C GLU A 99 1.00 12.53 5.03
N TYR A 100 1.02 11.23 5.32
CA TYR A 100 2.06 10.33 4.86
C TYR A 100 2.04 10.17 3.33
N LEU A 101 0.87 9.89 2.75
CA LEU A 101 0.73 9.71 1.30
C LEU A 101 1.02 10.97 0.48
N GLY A 102 0.78 12.15 1.06
CA GLY A 102 1.08 13.45 0.45
C GLY A 102 2.54 13.89 0.60
N ALA A 103 3.39 13.12 1.28
CA ALA A 103 4.82 13.41 1.38
C ALA A 103 5.53 12.96 0.08
N PRO A 104 6.04 13.89 -0.75
CA PRO A 104 6.53 13.55 -2.08
C PRO A 104 7.93 12.92 -2.10
N ASN A 105 8.64 12.97 -0.99
CA ASN A 105 10.02 12.48 -0.87
C ASN A 105 10.38 12.13 0.58
N LEU A 106 11.52 11.48 0.78
CA LEU A 106 11.96 11.04 2.10
C LEU A 106 12.23 12.21 3.07
N ALA A 107 12.75 13.33 2.59
CA ALA A 107 13.01 14.50 3.44
C ALA A 107 11.71 15.08 3.99
N ALA A 108 10.70 15.24 3.13
CA ALA A 108 9.36 15.69 3.51
C ALA A 108 8.68 14.71 4.49
N ALA A 109 8.82 13.40 4.25
CA ALA A 109 8.28 12.38 5.14
C ALA A 109 8.94 12.43 6.53
N ARG A 110 10.28 12.53 6.58
CA ARG A 110 11.03 12.64 7.83
C ARG A 110 10.71 13.89 8.63
N ALA A 111 10.49 15.02 7.97
CA ALA A 111 10.06 16.25 8.61
C ALA A 111 8.72 16.12 9.35
N LYS A 112 7.90 15.13 8.94
CA LYS A 112 6.61 14.78 9.55
C LYS A 112 6.69 13.57 10.51
N GLY A 113 7.90 13.06 10.78
CA GLY A 113 8.13 11.93 11.69
C GLY A 113 7.99 10.54 11.05
N PHE A 114 7.88 10.45 9.72
CA PHE A 114 7.82 9.17 9.01
C PHE A 114 9.20 8.68 8.60
N ASN A 115 9.42 7.38 8.63
CA ASN A 115 10.71 6.75 8.26
C ASN A 115 10.79 6.33 6.79
N SER A 116 9.68 6.37 6.07
CA SER A 116 9.56 6.02 4.65
C SER A 116 8.64 7.01 3.94
N TRP A 117 8.51 6.86 2.63
CA TRP A 117 7.62 7.65 1.78
C TRP A 117 7.09 6.79 0.63
N THR A 118 6.07 7.28 -0.08
CA THR A 118 5.44 6.57 -1.19
C THR A 118 5.41 7.43 -2.45
N ASN A 119 5.11 6.79 -3.59
CA ASN A 119 4.85 7.47 -4.86
C ASN A 119 3.37 7.87 -5.05
N ALA A 120 2.57 7.84 -4.00
CA ALA A 120 1.12 8.08 -4.07
C ALA A 120 0.75 9.43 -4.71
N ALA A 121 1.55 10.47 -4.47
CA ALA A 121 1.36 11.81 -5.03
C ALA A 121 2.06 12.04 -6.39
N HIS A 122 2.78 11.06 -6.92
CA HIS A 122 3.45 11.21 -8.22
C HIS A 122 2.43 11.21 -9.37
N LEU A 123 2.71 12.02 -10.39
CA LEU A 123 1.86 12.10 -11.57
C LEU A 123 2.08 10.91 -12.50
N VAL A 124 0.98 10.36 -12.96
CA VAL A 124 0.89 9.32 -13.98
C VAL A 124 0.24 9.93 -15.21
N VAL A 125 0.77 9.64 -16.39
CA VAL A 125 0.16 10.04 -17.65
C VAL A 125 -1.14 9.26 -17.85
N ASP A 126 -2.28 9.94 -17.81
CA ASP A 126 -3.63 9.36 -18.00
C ASP A 126 -4.26 9.83 -19.32
N ASP A 127 -3.46 9.82 -20.37
CA ASP A 127 -3.83 10.17 -21.73
C ASP A 127 -3.63 8.95 -22.63
N PRO A 128 -4.71 8.32 -23.14
CA PRO A 128 -4.62 7.12 -23.98
C PRO A 128 -3.82 7.32 -25.28
N ASP A 129 -3.80 8.55 -25.81
CA ASP A 129 -3.10 8.87 -27.06
C ASP A 129 -1.62 9.21 -26.85
N HIS A 130 -1.19 9.33 -25.59
CA HIS A 130 0.18 9.66 -25.26
C HIS A 130 1.07 8.40 -25.22
N PRO A 131 2.29 8.43 -25.80
CA PRO A 131 3.19 7.25 -25.86
C PRO A 131 3.60 6.73 -24.48
N ASN A 132 3.56 7.59 -23.45
CA ASN A 132 3.83 7.22 -22.05
C ASN A 132 2.57 6.98 -21.22
N HIS A 133 1.42 6.66 -21.84
CA HIS A 133 0.19 6.33 -21.12
C HIS A 133 0.42 5.30 -20.00
N LYS A 134 -0.13 5.55 -18.82
CA LYS A 134 0.03 4.77 -17.59
C LYS A 134 1.46 4.69 -17.01
N ARG A 135 2.36 5.55 -17.47
CA ARG A 135 3.70 5.68 -16.87
C ARG A 135 3.79 6.90 -15.97
N LEU A 136 4.65 6.82 -14.97
CA LEU A 136 5.00 7.97 -14.13
C LEU A 136 5.65 9.05 -14.98
N LEU A 137 5.17 10.29 -14.82
CA LEU A 137 5.68 11.46 -15.55
C LEU A 137 7.08 11.82 -15.05
N ARG A 138 7.97 12.07 -15.98
CA ARG A 138 9.37 12.42 -15.71
C ARG A 138 9.58 13.93 -15.81
N PRO A 139 10.53 14.53 -15.06
CA PRO A 139 10.83 15.96 -15.15
C PRO A 139 11.20 16.42 -16.56
N GLN A 140 11.95 15.60 -17.30
CA GLN A 140 12.33 15.92 -18.69
C GLN A 140 11.14 16.01 -19.65
N ASP A 141 10.04 15.30 -19.37
CA ASP A 141 8.82 15.36 -20.17
C ASP A 141 8.19 16.76 -20.12
N LEU A 142 8.44 17.52 -19.04
CA LEU A 142 7.98 18.90 -18.84
C LEU A 142 9.10 19.94 -19.00
N GLY A 143 10.30 19.56 -19.45
CA GLY A 143 11.44 20.46 -19.53
C GLY A 143 11.96 20.95 -18.16
N LEU A 144 11.60 20.27 -17.08
CA LEU A 144 12.08 20.63 -15.74
C LEU A 144 13.53 20.16 -15.57
N SER A 145 14.42 21.12 -15.29
CA SER A 145 15.83 20.83 -15.01
C SER A 145 15.98 20.09 -13.68
N GLY A 146 16.93 19.18 -13.62
CA GLY A 146 17.36 18.55 -12.37
C GLY A 146 18.67 19.14 -11.86
N PRO A 147 19.08 18.88 -10.60
CA PRO A 147 20.44 19.13 -10.18
C PRO A 147 21.38 18.37 -11.12
N ALA A 148 22.48 19.04 -11.52
CA ALA A 148 23.53 18.39 -12.29
C ALA A 148 24.00 17.13 -11.53
N PRO A 149 24.32 16.02 -12.25
CA PRO A 149 24.92 14.86 -11.61
C PRO A 149 26.17 15.32 -10.83
N ASP A 150 26.28 14.91 -9.57
CA ASP A 150 27.49 15.18 -8.79
C ASP A 150 28.68 14.51 -9.50
N PRO A 151 29.66 15.28 -10.00
CA PRO A 151 30.80 14.72 -10.70
C PRO A 151 31.70 13.84 -9.80
N ALA A 152 31.52 13.90 -8.47
CA ALA A 152 32.23 13.05 -7.52
C ALA A 152 31.61 11.66 -7.35
N LEU A 153 30.38 11.43 -7.86
CA LEU A 153 29.76 10.10 -7.81
C LEU A 153 30.38 9.19 -8.88
N PRO A 154 30.69 7.91 -8.52
CA PRO A 154 31.12 6.93 -9.49
C PRO A 154 30.14 6.86 -10.68
N ALA A 155 30.63 6.68 -11.90
CA ALA A 155 29.81 6.58 -13.12
C ALA A 155 28.73 5.47 -13.06
N ALA A 156 28.86 4.52 -12.13
CA ALA A 156 27.87 3.49 -11.83
C ALA A 156 26.74 3.93 -10.89
N ALA A 157 26.88 5.07 -10.20
CA ALA A 157 25.83 5.64 -9.39
C ALA A 157 24.90 6.47 -10.30
N LYS A 158 23.93 5.82 -10.93
CA LYS A 158 22.85 6.53 -11.61
C LYS A 158 22.20 7.48 -10.62
N PRO A 159 22.00 8.76 -10.95
CA PRO A 159 21.23 9.66 -10.12
C PRO A 159 19.86 9.00 -9.85
N PRO A 160 19.33 9.12 -8.63
CA PRO A 160 18.02 8.55 -8.32
C PRO A 160 16.99 9.08 -9.31
N GLU A 161 16.12 8.18 -9.77
CA GLU A 161 15.05 8.57 -10.70
C GLU A 161 14.19 9.67 -10.08
N ALA A 162 13.99 10.73 -10.85
CA ALA A 162 13.12 11.82 -10.43
C ALA A 162 11.77 11.71 -11.14
N PHE A 163 10.73 12.14 -10.42
CA PHE A 163 9.34 12.13 -10.88
C PHE A 163 8.71 13.50 -10.67
N VAL A 164 7.55 13.72 -11.26
CA VAL A 164 6.82 14.97 -11.14
C VAL A 164 5.67 14.82 -10.17
N VAL A 165 5.45 15.85 -9.38
CA VAL A 165 4.29 16.03 -8.51
C VAL A 165 3.68 17.42 -8.72
N ILE A 166 2.45 17.64 -8.30
CA ILE A 166 1.92 19.00 -8.14
C ILE A 166 2.22 19.46 -6.73
N SER A 167 2.98 20.53 -6.61
CA SER A 167 3.29 21.13 -5.31
C SER A 167 2.01 21.61 -4.63
N ALA A 168 1.83 21.25 -3.37
CA ALA A 168 0.70 21.74 -2.57
C ALA A 168 0.90 23.19 -2.12
N VAL A 169 2.08 23.78 -2.33
CA VAL A 169 2.40 25.16 -1.91
C VAL A 169 1.87 26.17 -2.93
N ASP A 170 2.10 25.91 -4.23
CA ASP A 170 1.82 26.86 -5.31
C ASP A 170 1.00 26.27 -6.47
N GLY A 171 0.68 24.97 -6.40
CA GLY A 171 -0.10 24.29 -7.42
C GLY A 171 0.67 23.98 -8.72
N GLN A 172 1.98 24.21 -8.76
CA GLN A 172 2.78 24.01 -9.97
C GLN A 172 3.33 22.59 -10.07
N PRO A 173 3.52 22.08 -11.30
CA PRO A 173 4.23 20.83 -11.51
C PRO A 173 5.73 21.04 -11.22
N VAL A 174 6.25 20.25 -10.28
CA VAL A 174 7.63 20.33 -9.83
C VAL A 174 8.24 18.94 -9.69
N ARG A 175 9.56 18.87 -9.57
CA ARG A 175 10.23 17.63 -9.19
C ARG A 175 9.79 17.22 -7.78
N HIS A 176 9.59 15.92 -7.58
CA HIS A 176 9.14 15.38 -6.27
C HIS A 176 10.09 15.72 -5.11
N ASP A 177 11.39 15.91 -5.40
CA ASP A 177 12.42 16.23 -4.43
C ASP A 177 12.56 17.75 -4.15
N ALA A 178 11.82 18.60 -4.87
CA ALA A 178 11.89 20.06 -4.77
C ALA A 178 10.77 20.68 -3.90
N THR A 179 9.84 19.88 -3.39
CA THR A 179 8.71 20.42 -2.58
C THR A 179 8.53 19.64 -1.27
N PRO A 180 8.12 20.31 -0.17
CA PRO A 180 7.84 19.65 1.11
C PRO A 180 6.48 18.93 1.15
N ALA A 181 5.56 19.25 0.22
CA ALA A 181 4.23 18.66 0.19
C ALA A 181 3.68 18.64 -1.24
N ALA A 182 2.93 17.61 -1.58
CA ALA A 182 2.29 17.45 -2.89
C ALA A 182 0.77 17.29 -2.77
N ASN A 183 0.08 17.72 -3.83
CA ASN A 183 -1.36 17.50 -3.96
C ASN A 183 -1.61 16.02 -4.28
N LEU A 184 -2.19 15.30 -3.32
CA LEU A 184 -2.45 13.87 -3.42
C LEU A 184 -3.63 13.52 -4.37
N PHE A 185 -4.57 14.44 -4.58
CA PHE A 185 -5.82 14.19 -5.29
C PHE A 185 -5.87 14.85 -6.68
N TYR A 186 -4.72 15.23 -7.23
CA TYR A 186 -4.69 15.94 -8.50
C TYR A 186 -5.17 15.06 -9.66
N SER A 187 -6.05 15.65 -10.46
CA SER A 187 -6.50 15.15 -11.77
C SER A 187 -6.67 16.36 -12.68
N GLY A 188 -5.93 16.43 -13.77
CA GLY A 188 -5.95 17.61 -14.66
C GLY A 188 -4.96 17.48 -15.80
N GLU A 189 -4.50 18.61 -16.30
CA GLU A 189 -3.54 18.69 -17.41
C GLU A 189 -2.28 19.44 -16.96
N VAL A 190 -1.16 19.04 -17.52
CA VAL A 190 0.13 19.73 -17.43
C VAL A 190 0.66 19.97 -18.85
N THR A 191 1.50 20.99 -19.03
CA THR A 191 2.10 21.28 -20.34
C THR A 191 3.43 20.56 -20.47
N ASP A 192 3.62 19.79 -21.54
CA ASP A 192 4.88 19.13 -21.83
C ASP A 192 5.97 20.11 -22.31
N ALA A 193 7.20 19.62 -22.47
CA ALA A 193 8.33 20.41 -22.97
C ALA A 193 8.12 20.97 -24.41
N GLY A 194 7.18 20.38 -25.16
CA GLY A 194 6.79 20.82 -26.49
C GLY A 194 5.63 21.82 -26.50
N GLY A 195 5.13 22.23 -25.36
CA GLY A 195 3.98 23.15 -25.22
C GLY A 195 2.61 22.48 -25.39
N LYS A 196 2.53 21.15 -25.38
CA LYS A 196 1.28 20.41 -25.53
C LYS A 196 0.67 20.04 -24.17
N PRO A 197 -0.66 20.08 -24.02
CA PRO A 197 -1.32 19.61 -22.83
C PRO A 197 -1.24 18.07 -22.75
N VAL A 198 -0.96 17.54 -21.56
CA VAL A 198 -0.92 16.11 -21.23
C VAL A 198 -1.85 15.88 -20.03
N LYS A 199 -2.80 14.98 -20.18
CA LYS A 199 -3.69 14.59 -19.07
C LYS A 199 -2.94 13.72 -18.09
N VAL A 200 -3.02 14.09 -16.82
CA VAL A 200 -2.33 13.39 -15.74
C VAL A 200 -3.21 13.26 -14.50
N LYS A 201 -2.96 12.20 -13.75
CA LYS A 201 -3.52 12.00 -12.41
C LYS A 201 -2.43 11.58 -11.45
N THR A 202 -2.60 11.83 -10.17
CA THR A 202 -1.72 11.22 -9.17
C THR A 202 -1.97 9.72 -9.10
N ALA A 203 -0.96 8.95 -8.70
CA ALA A 203 -1.10 7.51 -8.52
C ALA A 203 -2.23 7.19 -7.52
N PHE A 204 -2.39 7.99 -6.46
CA PHE A 204 -3.48 7.82 -5.50
C PHE A 204 -4.86 8.15 -6.10
N ALA A 205 -4.98 9.16 -6.96
CA ALA A 205 -6.24 9.45 -7.63
C ALA A 205 -6.70 8.28 -8.53
N LEU A 206 -5.76 7.68 -9.26
CA LEU A 206 -6.03 6.47 -10.07
C LEU A 206 -6.41 5.27 -9.20
N LEU A 207 -5.69 5.05 -8.09
CA LEU A 207 -6.06 4.00 -7.13
C LEU A 207 -7.47 4.24 -6.59
N ARG A 208 -7.78 5.47 -6.17
CA ARG A 208 -9.10 5.83 -5.66
C ARG A 208 -10.20 5.57 -6.69
N GLU A 209 -10.01 5.93 -7.96
CA GLU A 209 -10.95 5.60 -9.03
C GLU A 209 -11.20 4.09 -9.14
N SER A 210 -10.14 3.30 -9.10
CA SER A 210 -10.23 1.83 -9.14
C SER A 210 -10.97 1.27 -7.92
N LEU A 211 -10.70 1.79 -6.71
CA LEU A 211 -11.38 1.38 -5.48
C LEU A 211 -12.89 1.70 -5.54
N PHE A 212 -13.25 2.83 -6.15
CA PHE A 212 -14.63 3.30 -6.23
C PHE A 212 -15.41 2.73 -7.42
N ALA A 213 -14.81 1.84 -8.22
CA ALA A 213 -15.51 1.08 -9.24
C ALA A 213 -16.57 0.12 -8.67
N ALA A 214 -16.43 -0.29 -7.39
CA ALA A 214 -17.40 -1.09 -6.65
C ALA A 214 -17.55 -0.57 -5.22
N SER A 215 -18.67 -0.86 -4.57
CA SER A 215 -18.87 -0.55 -3.15
C SER A 215 -18.14 -1.53 -2.24
N ALA A 216 -17.94 -1.18 -0.96
CA ALA A 216 -17.41 -2.12 0.03
C ALA A 216 -18.30 -3.36 0.16
N ALA A 217 -19.62 -3.18 0.07
CA ALA A 217 -20.59 -4.28 0.06
C ALA A 217 -20.42 -5.22 -1.14
N ASP A 218 -20.13 -4.68 -2.34
CA ASP A 218 -19.88 -5.50 -3.54
C ASP A 218 -18.61 -6.33 -3.39
N TYR A 219 -17.53 -5.72 -2.89
CA TYR A 219 -16.29 -6.46 -2.57
C TYR A 219 -16.52 -7.55 -1.53
N ALA A 220 -17.25 -7.25 -0.46
CA ALA A 220 -17.61 -8.23 0.57
C ALA A 220 -18.42 -9.39 -0.03
N LYS A 221 -19.37 -9.10 -0.91
CA LYS A 221 -20.16 -10.12 -1.64
C LYS A 221 -19.30 -11.01 -2.54
N ILE A 222 -18.31 -10.43 -3.24
CA ILE A 222 -17.34 -11.22 -4.02
C ILE A 222 -16.59 -12.18 -3.09
N CYS A 223 -16.13 -11.70 -1.93
CA CYS A 223 -15.43 -12.50 -0.93
C CYS A 223 -16.32 -13.52 -0.20
N GLY A 224 -17.63 -13.36 -0.26
CA GLY A 224 -18.58 -14.22 0.46
C GLY A 224 -18.66 -13.96 1.95
N ILE A 225 -18.34 -12.74 2.40
CA ILE A 225 -18.37 -12.30 3.80
C ILE A 225 -19.37 -11.14 3.98
N PRO A 226 -19.88 -10.91 5.22
CA PRO A 226 -20.63 -9.70 5.51
C PRO A 226 -19.76 -8.44 5.39
N GLU A 227 -20.31 -7.34 4.90
CA GLU A 227 -19.61 -6.04 4.82
C GLU A 227 -19.09 -5.58 6.19
N ALA A 228 -19.84 -5.85 7.26
CA ALA A 228 -19.43 -5.54 8.63
C ALA A 228 -18.06 -6.14 9.00
N LYS A 229 -17.65 -7.26 8.40
CA LYS A 229 -16.32 -7.84 8.62
C LYS A 229 -15.20 -6.98 8.05
N ILE A 230 -15.43 -6.33 6.91
CA ILE A 230 -14.48 -5.35 6.37
C ILE A 230 -14.34 -4.18 7.35
N ALA A 231 -15.45 -3.64 7.84
CA ALA A 231 -15.44 -2.54 8.80
C ALA A 231 -14.70 -2.89 10.11
N GLU A 232 -14.94 -4.11 10.66
CA GLU A 232 -14.25 -4.60 11.85
C GLU A 232 -12.73 -4.70 11.65
N ILE A 233 -12.28 -5.22 10.49
CA ILE A 233 -10.86 -5.34 10.15
C ILE A 233 -10.22 -3.96 9.99
N VAL A 234 -10.89 -3.04 9.31
CA VAL A 234 -10.37 -1.68 9.13
C VAL A 234 -10.28 -0.94 10.46
N ALA A 235 -11.23 -1.13 11.36
CA ALA A 235 -11.17 -0.55 12.70
C ALA A 235 -9.91 -0.98 13.46
N GLU A 236 -9.53 -2.25 13.36
CA GLU A 236 -8.28 -2.74 13.93
C GLU A 236 -7.05 -2.22 13.16
N LEU A 237 -7.00 -2.37 11.83
CA LEU A 237 -5.87 -1.90 11.01
C LEU A 237 -5.54 -0.42 11.23
N SER A 238 -6.56 0.44 11.34
CA SER A 238 -6.38 1.87 11.52
C SER A 238 -6.37 2.34 12.97
N GLY A 239 -6.63 1.43 13.93
CA GLY A 239 -6.76 1.75 15.35
C GLY A 239 -5.45 1.76 16.13
N HIS A 240 -4.38 1.19 15.59
CA HIS A 240 -3.10 0.99 16.29
C HIS A 240 -1.94 1.82 15.73
N GLY A 241 -2.21 2.79 14.86
CA GLY A 241 -1.19 3.65 14.23
C GLY A 241 -0.17 2.81 13.45
N THR A 242 1.12 3.01 13.73
CA THR A 242 2.22 2.26 13.10
C THR A 242 2.46 0.87 13.70
N ARG A 243 1.66 0.45 14.69
CA ARG A 243 1.80 -0.85 15.38
C ARG A 243 0.88 -1.92 14.79
N THR A 244 0.66 -1.85 13.49
CA THR A 244 -0.12 -2.79 12.73
C THR A 244 0.70 -3.39 11.59
N GLY A 245 0.33 -4.56 11.13
CA GLY A 245 1.00 -5.22 10.03
C GLY A 245 0.06 -6.06 9.19
N VAL A 246 0.45 -6.29 7.94
CA VAL A 246 -0.24 -7.18 7.01
C VAL A 246 0.75 -8.24 6.56
N ASP A 247 0.35 -9.50 6.55
CA ASP A 247 1.15 -10.62 6.05
C ASP A 247 0.30 -11.48 5.11
N GLY A 248 0.79 -11.72 3.91
CA GLY A 248 0.14 -12.55 2.91
C GLY A 248 1.14 -13.48 2.24
N MET A 249 0.74 -14.71 1.97
CA MET A 249 1.59 -15.68 1.28
C MET A 249 0.80 -16.67 0.40
N GLY A 250 -0.39 -17.05 0.80
CA GLY A 250 -1.22 -18.01 0.05
C GLY A 250 -1.86 -17.42 -1.22
N ASN A 251 -2.07 -16.13 -1.21
CA ASN A 251 -2.69 -15.37 -2.29
C ASN A 251 -1.92 -15.44 -3.62
N ILE A 252 -0.59 -15.57 -3.60
CA ILE A 252 0.24 -15.64 -4.81
C ILE A 252 0.09 -16.97 -5.57
N ALA A 253 -0.45 -17.99 -4.94
CA ALA A 253 -0.66 -19.31 -5.56
C ALA A 253 -1.90 -19.37 -6.48
N ALA A 254 -2.73 -18.33 -6.50
CA ALA A 254 -3.92 -18.23 -7.34
C ALA A 254 -3.60 -17.70 -8.75
N SER A 255 -4.50 -17.90 -9.70
CA SER A 255 -4.36 -17.40 -11.08
C SER A 255 -4.26 -15.88 -11.18
N ASN A 256 -4.86 -15.15 -10.23
CA ASN A 256 -4.79 -13.69 -10.06
C ASN A 256 -3.81 -13.28 -8.94
N GLY A 257 -2.88 -14.13 -8.58
CA GLY A 257 -1.98 -13.95 -7.44
C GLY A 257 -1.13 -12.69 -7.52
N VAL A 258 -0.72 -12.29 -8.73
CA VAL A 258 0.05 -11.04 -8.93
C VAL A 258 -0.78 -9.83 -8.52
N ASP A 259 -2.04 -9.75 -8.95
CA ASP A 259 -2.94 -8.63 -8.61
C ASP A 259 -3.27 -8.62 -7.11
N ALA A 260 -3.45 -9.81 -6.53
CA ALA A 260 -3.68 -9.96 -5.09
C ALA A 260 -2.48 -9.48 -4.27
N GLU A 261 -1.25 -9.82 -4.69
CA GLU A 261 -0.02 -9.38 -4.05
C GLU A 261 0.15 -7.85 -4.16
N PHE A 262 -0.11 -7.27 -5.33
CA PHE A 262 -0.09 -5.82 -5.49
C PHE A 262 -1.11 -5.13 -4.58
N ALA A 263 -2.34 -5.62 -4.53
CA ALA A 263 -3.38 -5.06 -3.67
C ALA A 263 -2.99 -5.14 -2.17
N LEU A 264 -2.33 -6.22 -1.77
CA LEU A 264 -1.84 -6.39 -0.40
C LEU A 264 -0.72 -5.40 -0.06
N TYR A 265 0.22 -5.17 -0.97
CA TYR A 265 1.27 -4.15 -0.79
C TYR A 265 0.72 -2.72 -0.76
N LEU A 266 -0.35 -2.44 -1.48
CA LEU A 266 -1.01 -1.13 -1.42
C LEU A 266 -1.75 -0.92 -0.10
N LEU A 267 -2.18 -2.01 0.57
CA LEU A 267 -2.85 -1.96 1.87
C LEU A 267 -1.85 -1.77 3.02
N SER A 268 -0.64 -2.31 2.91
CA SER A 268 0.40 -2.26 3.94
C SER A 268 1.22 -0.95 3.90
#